data_2875f5d30b6766576eeb0e6afdcb99c0
#
_entry.id   2875f5d30b6766576eeb0e6afdcb99c0
#
_cell.length_a   1.000
_cell.length_b   1.000
_cell.length_c   1.000
_cell.angle_alpha   90.00
_cell.angle_beta   90.00
_cell.angle_gamma   90.00
#
_symmetry.space_group_name_H-M   'P 1'
#
loop_
_entity.id
_entity.type
_entity.pdbx_description
1 polymer ?
#
loop_
_entity_poly.entity_id
_entity_poly.type
_entity_poly.pdbx_seq_one_letter_code
_entity_poly.pdbx_strand_id
1 'polypeptide(L)'
;SAPTGTGKTAAYLLPVLQHLLDFPRKKSGPPRILILTPTRELAMQVADHARELAANTHLDIATITGGVAYMNHAEVFSENQDIVVATTGRLLQYIKEENFDCRAVETLILDEADRMLDMGFAQDIEHIAGETRWRNQTMLFSATLEGEAIKDFAERLLEDPVEVSATPSTRERKKIHQWYYRADNLEHKLELLKHLLKQEDALRTIVFVRKRERVHELAEMLRNAGINNCYLEGEMAQIKRTEGIKRLTDG
;
A
#
# COMPACT_ATOMS: atom_id res chain seq x y z
N SER A 1 -0.98 -5.90 -14.96
CA SER A 1 -2.02 -5.29 -14.10
C SER A 1 -2.98 -6.35 -13.58
N ALA A 2 -3.53 -6.14 -12.42
CA ALA A 2 -4.57 -6.99 -11.83
C ALA A 2 -5.28 -6.25 -10.69
N PRO A 3 -6.59 -6.49 -10.44
CA PRO A 3 -7.32 -5.90 -9.32
C PRO A 3 -6.70 -6.19 -7.96
N THR A 4 -7.09 -5.43 -6.94
CA THR A 4 -6.69 -5.70 -5.55
C THR A 4 -7.27 -7.04 -5.09
N GLY A 5 -6.50 -7.80 -4.29
CA GLY A 5 -6.92 -9.11 -3.77
C GLY A 5 -6.73 -10.29 -4.74
N THR A 6 -6.06 -10.10 -5.88
CA THR A 6 -5.80 -11.15 -6.88
C THR A 6 -4.47 -11.89 -6.70
N GLY A 7 -3.75 -11.64 -5.60
CA GLY A 7 -2.47 -12.29 -5.33
C GLY A 7 -1.23 -11.61 -5.93
N LYS A 8 -1.32 -10.33 -6.35
CA LYS A 8 -0.16 -9.57 -6.87
C LYS A 8 1.05 -9.63 -5.94
N THR A 9 0.83 -9.46 -4.64
CA THR A 9 1.91 -9.48 -3.64
C THR A 9 2.67 -10.80 -3.65
N ALA A 10 1.98 -11.93 -3.68
CA ALA A 10 2.63 -13.24 -3.79
C ALA A 10 3.33 -13.42 -5.16
N ALA A 11 2.74 -12.88 -6.23
CA ALA A 11 3.29 -13.01 -7.58
C ALA A 11 4.67 -12.36 -7.74
N TYR A 12 4.97 -11.27 -7.01
CA TYR A 12 6.32 -10.70 -7.03
C TYR A 12 7.19 -11.18 -5.85
N LEU A 13 6.62 -11.47 -4.69
CA LEU A 13 7.41 -11.94 -3.55
C LEU A 13 8.03 -13.31 -3.79
N LEU A 14 7.28 -14.27 -4.34
CA LEU A 14 7.78 -15.63 -4.55
C LEU A 14 9.04 -15.67 -5.42
N PRO A 15 9.08 -15.06 -6.62
CA PRO A 15 10.28 -15.10 -7.45
C PRO A 15 11.46 -14.34 -6.85
N VAL A 16 11.24 -13.22 -6.14
CA VAL A 16 12.37 -12.48 -5.54
C VAL A 16 12.92 -13.20 -4.32
N LEU A 17 12.07 -13.84 -3.50
CA LEU A 17 12.53 -14.68 -2.39
C LEU A 17 13.33 -15.88 -2.92
N GLN A 18 12.83 -16.55 -3.97
CA GLN A 18 13.54 -17.65 -4.61
C GLN A 18 14.89 -17.19 -5.17
N HIS A 19 14.93 -16.03 -5.85
CA HIS A 19 16.19 -15.47 -6.35
C HIS A 19 17.22 -15.22 -5.23
N LEU A 20 16.80 -14.67 -4.09
CA LEU A 20 17.69 -14.45 -2.95
C LEU A 20 18.23 -15.75 -2.37
N LEU A 21 17.43 -16.82 -2.36
CA LEU A 21 17.83 -18.16 -1.89
C LEU A 21 18.77 -18.86 -2.87
N ASP A 22 18.52 -18.75 -4.16
CA ASP A 22 19.35 -19.36 -5.21
C ASP A 22 20.71 -18.66 -5.35
N PHE A 23 20.75 -17.35 -5.06
CA PHE A 23 21.95 -16.52 -5.16
C PHE A 23 22.25 -15.82 -3.83
N PRO A 24 22.61 -16.59 -2.77
CA PRO A 24 22.87 -16.01 -1.47
C PRO A 24 24.11 -15.11 -1.52
N ARG A 25 24.05 -13.96 -0.84
CA ARG A 25 25.23 -13.08 -0.75
C ARG A 25 26.30 -13.71 0.13
N LYS A 26 27.55 -13.45 -0.22
CA LYS A 26 28.71 -13.94 0.57
C LYS A 26 29.03 -13.05 1.76
N LYS A 27 28.66 -11.80 1.71
CA LYS A 27 28.88 -10.77 2.75
C LYS A 27 27.60 -10.00 2.97
N SER A 28 27.38 -9.65 4.20
CA SER A 28 26.32 -8.73 4.62
C SER A 28 26.45 -7.37 3.92
N GLY A 29 25.33 -6.70 3.63
CA GLY A 29 25.33 -5.42 2.93
C GLY A 29 23.93 -4.81 2.77
N PRO A 30 23.83 -3.72 2.00
CA PRO A 30 22.55 -3.05 1.73
C PRO A 30 21.52 -3.97 1.07
N PRO A 31 20.23 -3.61 1.07
CA PRO A 31 19.17 -4.46 0.54
C PRO A 31 19.34 -4.70 -0.97
N ARG A 32 19.00 -5.93 -1.38
CA ARG A 32 19.00 -6.35 -2.79
C ARG A 32 17.62 -6.15 -3.45
N ILE A 33 16.56 -6.19 -2.65
CA ILE A 33 15.19 -5.99 -3.12
C ILE A 33 14.62 -4.76 -2.43
N LEU A 34 14.11 -3.82 -3.24
CA LEU A 34 13.43 -2.62 -2.77
C LEU A 34 11.99 -2.62 -3.29
N ILE A 35 11.03 -2.55 -2.36
CA ILE A 35 9.60 -2.51 -2.69
C ILE A 35 9.03 -1.17 -2.26
N LEU A 36 8.48 -0.39 -3.18
CA LEU A 36 7.81 0.87 -2.90
C LEU A 36 6.30 0.69 -2.86
N THR A 37 5.67 1.29 -1.88
CA THR A 37 4.22 1.28 -1.68
C THR A 37 3.69 2.68 -1.37
N PRO A 38 2.44 3.02 -1.75
CA PRO A 38 1.87 4.35 -1.52
C PRO A 38 1.59 4.66 -0.05
N THR A 39 1.31 3.65 0.75
CA THR A 39 0.86 3.83 2.13
C THR A 39 1.64 2.96 3.10
N ARG A 40 1.67 3.43 4.34
CA ARG A 40 2.30 2.72 5.45
C ARG A 40 1.63 1.37 5.73
N GLU A 41 0.31 1.35 5.69
CA GLU A 41 -0.49 0.17 5.92
C GLU A 41 -0.16 -0.92 4.90
N LEU A 42 -0.03 -0.55 3.62
CA LEU A 42 0.35 -1.50 2.57
C LEU A 42 1.80 -1.96 2.74
N ALA A 43 2.72 -1.06 3.09
CA ALA A 43 4.11 -1.44 3.38
C ALA A 43 4.19 -2.50 4.48
N MET A 44 3.45 -2.32 5.55
CA MET A 44 3.40 -3.30 6.66
C MET A 44 2.81 -4.63 6.20
N GLN A 45 1.68 -4.62 5.45
CA GLN A 45 1.07 -5.84 4.92
C GLN A 45 2.01 -6.62 3.99
N VAL A 46 2.69 -5.92 3.09
CA VAL A 46 3.67 -6.54 2.18
C VAL A 46 4.84 -7.14 2.96
N ALA A 47 5.37 -6.42 3.95
CA ALA A 47 6.46 -6.92 4.78
C ALA A 47 6.05 -8.13 5.63
N ASP A 48 4.83 -8.14 6.17
CA ASP A 48 4.31 -9.26 6.94
C ASP A 48 4.14 -10.51 6.06
N HIS A 49 3.55 -10.36 4.85
CA HIS A 49 3.49 -11.45 3.87
C HIS A 49 4.88 -11.96 3.46
N ALA A 50 5.85 -11.05 3.28
CA ALA A 50 7.22 -11.44 2.96
C ALA A 50 7.85 -12.25 4.11
N ARG A 51 7.66 -11.84 5.36
CA ARG A 51 8.14 -12.58 6.56
C ARG A 51 7.47 -13.93 6.70
N GLU A 52 6.16 -14.02 6.46
CA GLU A 52 5.42 -15.29 6.48
C GLU A 52 5.97 -16.29 5.44
N LEU A 53 6.19 -15.81 4.20
CA LEU A 53 6.77 -16.63 3.13
C LEU A 53 8.23 -17.02 3.40
N ALA A 54 8.99 -16.15 4.05
CA ALA A 54 10.40 -16.35 4.38
C ALA A 54 10.63 -17.00 5.76
N ALA A 55 9.58 -17.41 6.49
CA ALA A 55 9.65 -17.83 7.89
C ALA A 55 10.65 -18.97 8.17
N ASN A 56 10.93 -19.81 7.19
CA ASN A 56 11.88 -20.92 7.29
C ASN A 56 13.20 -20.65 6.55
N THR A 57 13.51 -19.38 6.29
CA THR A 57 14.74 -18.95 5.63
C THR A 57 15.55 -18.04 6.56
N HIS A 58 16.71 -17.62 6.09
CA HIS A 58 17.60 -16.67 6.78
C HIS A 58 17.49 -15.25 6.22
N LEU A 59 16.44 -14.96 5.46
CA LEU A 59 16.26 -13.66 4.79
C LEU A 59 15.68 -12.63 5.77
N ASP A 60 16.30 -11.46 5.81
CA ASP A 60 15.91 -10.34 6.65
C ASP A 60 15.06 -9.33 5.87
N ILE A 61 13.89 -8.99 6.44
CA ILE A 61 12.90 -8.09 5.82
C ILE A 61 12.63 -6.92 6.76
N ALA A 62 12.91 -5.72 6.28
CA ALA A 62 12.68 -4.48 7.02
C ALA A 62 11.65 -3.57 6.36
N THR A 63 11.16 -2.58 7.13
CA THR A 63 10.24 -1.56 6.65
C THR A 63 10.76 -0.16 6.91
N ILE A 64 10.58 0.74 5.94
CA ILE A 64 10.86 2.17 6.06
C ILE A 64 9.58 2.96 5.75
N THR A 65 8.90 3.45 6.79
CA THR A 65 7.63 4.14 6.62
C THR A 65 7.61 5.50 7.30
N GLY A 66 6.79 6.43 6.82
CA GLY A 66 6.59 7.73 7.44
C GLY A 66 5.94 7.62 8.83
N GLY A 67 6.08 8.67 9.70
CA GLY A 67 5.48 8.76 11.04
C GLY A 67 6.05 7.79 12.08
N VAL A 68 7.13 7.13 11.76
CA VAL A 68 7.98 6.36 12.69
C VAL A 68 9.20 7.21 12.99
N ALA A 69 9.63 7.24 14.25
CA ALA A 69 10.83 7.98 14.62
C ALA A 69 12.08 7.42 13.94
N TYR A 70 13.03 8.31 13.60
CA TYR A 70 14.30 7.92 12.96
C TYR A 70 15.01 6.78 13.71
N MET A 71 15.04 6.85 15.04
CA MET A 71 15.68 5.83 15.89
C MET A 71 15.16 4.41 15.62
N ASN A 72 13.90 4.27 15.26
CA ASN A 72 13.32 2.96 14.96
C ASN A 72 13.72 2.44 13.57
N HIS A 73 14.26 3.30 12.69
CA HIS A 73 14.82 2.90 11.42
C HIS A 73 16.35 2.78 11.46
N ALA A 74 17.01 3.25 12.53
CA ALA A 74 18.47 3.19 12.64
C ALA A 74 19.01 1.75 12.55
N GLU A 75 18.27 0.78 13.09
CA GLU A 75 18.58 -0.65 12.99
C GLU A 75 18.57 -1.12 11.53
N VAL A 76 17.63 -0.62 10.72
CA VAL A 76 17.53 -0.95 9.27
C VAL A 76 18.79 -0.51 8.51
N PHE A 77 19.46 0.55 8.97
CA PHE A 77 20.68 1.06 8.32
C PHE A 77 21.96 0.40 8.83
N SER A 78 21.94 -0.10 10.07
CA SER A 78 23.10 -0.73 10.70
C SER A 78 23.14 -2.25 10.51
N GLU A 79 21.99 -2.86 10.30
CA GLU A 79 21.83 -4.30 10.09
C GLU A 79 21.72 -4.64 8.60
N ASN A 80 21.99 -5.90 8.30
CA ASN A 80 21.82 -6.38 6.94
C ASN A 80 20.37 -6.67 6.66
N GLN A 81 19.89 -6.16 5.55
CA GLN A 81 18.53 -6.42 5.10
C GLN A 81 18.58 -6.98 3.68
N ASP A 82 17.83 -8.03 3.41
CA ASP A 82 17.72 -8.58 2.07
C ASP A 82 16.63 -7.86 1.29
N ILE A 83 15.52 -7.57 1.96
CA ILE A 83 14.36 -6.90 1.40
C ILE A 83 14.01 -5.68 2.25
N VAL A 84 13.83 -4.54 1.63
CA VAL A 84 13.24 -3.34 2.25
C VAL A 84 11.92 -2.99 1.59
N VAL A 85 10.85 -2.88 2.39
CA VAL A 85 9.56 -2.38 1.96
C VAL A 85 9.39 -0.96 2.47
N ALA A 86 9.18 0.00 1.59
CA ALA A 86 9.22 1.41 1.95
C ALA A 86 8.05 2.22 1.40
N THR A 87 7.69 3.29 2.12
CA THR A 87 6.90 4.38 1.54
C THR A 87 7.82 5.39 0.86
N THR A 88 7.43 5.85 -0.33
CA THR A 88 8.24 6.67 -1.22
C THR A 88 8.89 7.88 -0.54
N GLY A 89 8.08 8.73 0.12
CA GLY A 89 8.59 9.98 0.70
C GLY A 89 9.60 9.78 1.83
N ARG A 90 9.42 8.76 2.69
CA ARG A 90 10.36 8.49 3.79
C ARG A 90 11.67 7.91 3.27
N LEU A 91 11.60 7.00 2.32
CA LEU A 91 12.79 6.44 1.72
C LEU A 91 13.61 7.51 1.00
N LEU A 92 12.96 8.36 0.18
CA LEU A 92 13.62 9.46 -0.51
C LEU A 92 14.32 10.43 0.46
N GLN A 93 13.69 10.72 1.61
CA GLN A 93 14.33 11.52 2.64
C GLN A 93 15.66 10.88 3.08
N TYR A 94 15.68 9.59 3.38
CA TYR A 94 16.88 8.90 3.84
C TYR A 94 17.96 8.74 2.76
N ILE A 95 17.54 8.62 1.50
CA ILE A 95 18.49 8.65 0.37
C ILE A 95 19.17 10.04 0.28
N LYS A 96 18.40 11.13 0.37
CA LYS A 96 18.92 12.50 0.34
C LYS A 96 19.82 12.83 1.54
N GLU A 97 19.57 12.22 2.67
CA GLU A 97 20.38 12.33 3.89
C GLU A 97 21.59 11.38 3.90
N GLU A 98 21.81 10.63 2.81
CA GLU A 98 22.87 9.61 2.67
C GLU A 98 22.82 8.50 3.72
N ASN A 99 21.64 8.27 4.31
CA ASN A 99 21.41 7.26 5.34
C ASN A 99 20.97 5.90 4.76
N PHE A 100 20.64 5.84 3.47
CA PHE A 100 20.21 4.61 2.80
C PHE A 100 21.03 4.35 1.54
N ASP A 101 21.67 3.16 1.49
CA ASP A 101 22.50 2.75 0.37
C ASP A 101 21.69 1.96 -0.67
N CYS A 102 21.51 2.55 -1.86
CA CYS A 102 20.78 1.96 -2.98
C CYS A 102 21.65 1.09 -3.90
N ARG A 103 22.98 1.05 -3.72
CA ARG A 103 23.91 0.47 -4.70
C ARG A 103 23.80 -1.03 -4.88
N ALA A 104 23.31 -1.74 -3.88
CA ALA A 104 23.13 -3.19 -3.95
C ALA A 104 21.73 -3.62 -4.42
N VAL A 105 20.82 -2.67 -4.71
CA VAL A 105 19.47 -3.00 -5.16
C VAL A 105 19.53 -3.63 -6.56
N GLU A 106 19.12 -4.87 -6.64
CA GLU A 106 19.03 -5.68 -7.87
C GLU A 106 17.65 -5.61 -8.49
N THR A 107 16.61 -5.53 -7.65
CA THR A 107 15.22 -5.46 -8.09
C THR A 107 14.47 -4.32 -7.39
N LEU A 108 13.84 -3.46 -8.19
CA LEU A 108 12.92 -2.41 -7.74
C LEU A 108 11.47 -2.82 -8.07
N ILE A 109 10.61 -2.85 -7.08
CA ILE A 109 9.19 -3.19 -7.22
C ILE A 109 8.33 -2.00 -6.82
N LEU A 110 7.38 -1.62 -7.66
CA LEU A 110 6.38 -0.59 -7.40
C LEU A 110 5.02 -1.28 -7.23
N ASP A 111 4.47 -1.30 -6.03
CA ASP A 111 3.14 -1.85 -5.78
C ASP A 111 2.10 -0.72 -5.63
N GLU A 112 0.94 -0.86 -6.25
CA GLU A 112 -0.07 0.17 -6.42
C GLU A 112 0.49 1.47 -7.05
N ALA A 113 1.21 1.34 -8.19
CA ALA A 113 1.85 2.46 -8.87
C ALA A 113 0.86 3.55 -9.32
N ASP A 114 -0.33 3.18 -9.78
CA ASP A 114 -1.43 4.11 -10.08
C ASP A 114 -1.74 5.02 -8.89
N ARG A 115 -1.85 4.45 -7.71
CA ARG A 115 -2.10 5.20 -6.48
C ARG A 115 -0.93 6.10 -6.07
N MET A 116 0.31 5.65 -6.27
CA MET A 116 1.48 6.49 -6.02
C MET A 116 1.49 7.71 -6.94
N LEU A 117 1.10 7.55 -8.21
CA LEU A 117 0.97 8.66 -9.15
C LEU A 117 -0.15 9.62 -8.76
N ASP A 118 -1.31 9.13 -8.36
CA ASP A 118 -2.43 9.95 -7.86
C ASP A 118 -2.04 10.77 -6.62
N MET A 119 -1.11 10.27 -5.82
CA MET A 119 -0.54 10.97 -4.66
C MET A 119 0.60 11.94 -5.02
N GLY A 120 0.99 12.04 -6.30
CA GLY A 120 2.02 12.96 -6.79
C GLY A 120 3.46 12.48 -6.63
N PHE A 121 3.70 11.19 -6.39
CA PHE A 121 5.04 10.63 -6.14
C PHE A 121 5.85 10.30 -7.40
N ALA A 122 5.40 10.69 -8.61
CA ALA A 122 6.10 10.34 -9.85
C ALA A 122 7.58 10.74 -9.83
N GLN A 123 7.89 12.01 -9.53
CA GLN A 123 9.26 12.51 -9.47
C GLN A 123 10.10 11.86 -8.37
N ASP A 124 9.49 11.59 -7.22
CA ASP A 124 10.17 10.92 -6.10
C ASP A 124 10.59 9.50 -6.47
N ILE A 125 9.72 8.78 -7.17
CA ILE A 125 10.00 7.42 -7.65
C ILE A 125 11.09 7.44 -8.72
N GLU A 126 11.03 8.38 -9.68
CA GLU A 126 12.07 8.56 -10.70
C GLU A 126 13.43 8.85 -10.05
N HIS A 127 13.48 9.67 -9.01
CA HIS A 127 14.69 9.91 -8.24
C HIS A 127 15.23 8.62 -7.58
N ILE A 128 14.38 7.88 -6.88
CA ILE A 128 14.77 6.59 -6.27
C ILE A 128 15.26 5.61 -7.33
N ALA A 129 14.59 5.55 -8.48
CA ALA A 129 14.99 4.71 -9.60
C ALA A 129 16.37 5.11 -10.15
N GLY A 130 16.69 6.41 -10.17
CA GLY A 130 18.01 6.92 -10.53
C GLY A 130 19.11 6.50 -9.55
N GLU A 131 18.81 6.45 -8.25
CA GLU A 131 19.75 5.99 -7.23
C GLU A 131 19.94 4.47 -7.22
N THR A 132 18.92 3.70 -7.68
CA THR A 132 19.00 2.24 -7.87
C THR A 132 19.42 1.86 -9.29
N ARG A 133 20.26 2.65 -9.93
CA ARG A 133 20.66 2.53 -11.35
C ARG A 133 21.35 1.22 -11.74
N TRP A 134 21.88 0.47 -10.77
CA TRP A 134 22.54 -0.81 -10.99
C TRP A 134 21.59 -2.02 -10.91
N ARG A 135 20.28 -1.76 -10.72
CA ARG A 135 19.28 -2.83 -10.69
C ARG A 135 19.16 -3.53 -12.04
N ASN A 136 18.94 -4.82 -11.98
CA ASN A 136 18.72 -5.67 -13.15
C ASN A 136 17.24 -5.78 -13.53
N GLN A 137 16.34 -5.53 -12.58
CA GLN A 137 14.90 -5.73 -12.75
C GLN A 137 14.11 -4.56 -12.18
N THR A 138 13.10 -4.13 -12.93
CA THR A 138 12.05 -3.24 -12.43
C THR A 138 10.69 -3.89 -12.67
N MET A 139 9.85 -3.94 -11.63
CA MET A 139 8.49 -4.46 -11.71
C MET A 139 7.50 -3.39 -11.29
N LEU A 140 6.47 -3.17 -12.11
CA LEU A 140 5.41 -2.21 -11.83
C LEU A 140 4.07 -2.96 -11.72
N PHE A 141 3.44 -2.87 -10.56
CA PHE A 141 2.14 -3.44 -10.27
C PHE A 141 1.11 -2.33 -10.08
N SER A 142 -0.02 -2.46 -10.76
CA SER A 142 -1.11 -1.49 -10.73
C SER A 142 -2.45 -2.22 -10.82
N ALA A 143 -3.51 -1.62 -10.29
CA ALA A 143 -4.87 -2.09 -10.51
C ALA A 143 -5.33 -1.79 -11.93
N THR A 144 -4.88 -0.67 -12.51
CA THR A 144 -5.20 -0.25 -13.88
C THR A 144 -3.92 0.21 -14.60
N LEU A 145 -3.83 -0.08 -15.91
CA LEU A 145 -2.83 0.47 -16.83
C LEU A 145 -3.47 1.29 -17.95
N GLU A 146 -4.76 1.62 -17.83
CA GLU A 146 -5.54 2.25 -18.90
C GLU A 146 -5.35 3.78 -18.99
N GLY A 147 -4.80 4.44 -17.97
CA GLY A 147 -4.57 5.88 -17.95
C GLY A 147 -3.30 6.29 -18.70
N GLU A 148 -3.31 7.43 -19.44
CA GLU A 148 -2.11 7.97 -20.09
C GLU A 148 -0.98 8.20 -19.07
N ALA A 149 -1.28 8.78 -17.92
CA ALA A 149 -0.28 9.09 -16.89
C ALA A 149 0.50 7.86 -16.40
N ILE A 150 -0.16 6.72 -16.21
CA ILE A 150 0.52 5.49 -15.78
C ILE A 150 1.33 4.87 -16.92
N LYS A 151 0.86 4.99 -18.17
CA LYS A 151 1.60 4.53 -19.35
C LYS A 151 2.87 5.34 -19.57
N ASP A 152 2.76 6.66 -19.61
CA ASP A 152 3.91 7.57 -19.75
C ASP A 152 4.93 7.36 -18.63
N PHE A 153 4.46 7.13 -17.41
CA PHE A 153 5.31 6.83 -16.27
C PHE A 153 6.02 5.48 -16.43
N ALA A 154 5.29 4.45 -16.85
CA ALA A 154 5.86 3.13 -17.09
C ALA A 154 6.90 3.15 -18.21
N GLU A 155 6.65 3.87 -19.31
CA GLU A 155 7.60 4.04 -20.42
C GLU A 155 8.90 4.73 -19.99
N ARG A 156 8.83 5.69 -19.07
CA ARG A 156 10.04 6.35 -18.54
C ARG A 156 10.83 5.49 -17.57
N LEU A 157 10.16 4.58 -16.87
CA LEU A 157 10.76 3.83 -15.77
C LEU A 157 11.22 2.42 -16.17
N LEU A 158 10.52 1.81 -17.10
CA LEU A 158 10.73 0.42 -17.51
C LEU A 158 11.47 0.37 -18.86
N GLU A 159 12.37 -0.59 -19.00
CA GLU A 159 13.10 -0.88 -20.22
C GLU A 159 12.55 -2.19 -20.82
N ASP A 160 12.08 -2.14 -22.06
CA ASP A 160 11.46 -3.26 -22.79
C ASP A 160 10.44 -4.08 -21.94
N PRO A 161 9.41 -3.44 -21.36
CA PRO A 161 8.53 -4.10 -20.41
C PRO A 161 7.65 -5.17 -21.08
N VAL A 162 7.50 -6.31 -20.40
CA VAL A 162 6.48 -7.29 -20.73
C VAL A 162 5.21 -6.93 -19.95
N GLU A 163 4.15 -6.57 -20.66
CA GLU A 163 2.86 -6.28 -20.05
C GLU A 163 2.07 -7.58 -19.81
N VAL A 164 1.69 -7.79 -18.54
CA VAL A 164 0.81 -8.90 -18.15
C VAL A 164 -0.44 -8.32 -17.52
N SER A 165 -1.60 -8.64 -18.09
CA SER A 165 -2.90 -8.22 -17.57
C SER A 165 -3.74 -9.43 -17.15
N ALA A 166 -4.09 -9.48 -15.87
CA ALA A 166 -5.02 -10.47 -15.35
C ALA A 166 -6.42 -9.84 -15.21
N THR A 167 -7.30 -10.18 -16.13
CA THR A 167 -8.69 -9.74 -16.07
C THR A 167 -9.45 -10.58 -15.04
N PRO A 168 -10.15 -9.96 -14.07
CA PRO A 168 -10.97 -10.72 -13.12
C PRO A 168 -11.99 -11.57 -13.88
N SER A 169 -12.16 -12.80 -13.45
CA SER A 169 -13.19 -13.65 -14.04
C SER A 169 -14.55 -13.00 -13.86
N THR A 170 -15.48 -13.23 -14.80
CA THR A 170 -16.88 -12.74 -14.71
C THR A 170 -17.56 -13.20 -13.41
N ARG A 171 -17.08 -14.27 -12.79
CA ARG A 171 -17.55 -14.82 -11.52
C ARG A 171 -17.11 -13.96 -10.32
N GLU A 172 -15.94 -13.34 -10.36
CA GLU A 172 -15.43 -12.46 -9.27
C GLU A 172 -16.08 -11.08 -9.32
N ARG A 173 -16.35 -10.54 -10.50
CA ARG A 173 -17.10 -9.27 -10.67
C ARG A 173 -18.54 -9.36 -10.15
N LYS A 174 -19.18 -10.54 -10.16
CA LYS A 174 -20.56 -10.75 -9.70
C LYS A 174 -20.70 -10.89 -8.19
N LYS A 175 -19.60 -10.93 -7.42
CA LYS A 175 -19.66 -11.09 -5.95
C LYS A 175 -19.98 -9.80 -5.20
N ILE A 176 -19.85 -8.64 -5.82
CA ILE A 176 -20.13 -7.34 -5.19
C ILE A 176 -21.43 -6.81 -5.76
N HIS A 177 -22.47 -6.81 -4.93
CA HIS A 177 -23.74 -6.16 -5.27
C HIS A 177 -23.56 -4.66 -5.06
N GLN A 178 -23.86 -3.89 -6.10
CA GLN A 178 -23.80 -2.42 -6.07
C GLN A 178 -25.21 -1.86 -6.14
N TRP A 179 -25.52 -0.99 -5.19
CA TRP A 179 -26.79 -0.29 -5.11
C TRP A 179 -26.55 1.21 -5.11
N TYR A 180 -27.41 1.97 -5.74
CA TYR A 180 -27.42 3.41 -5.62
C TYR A 180 -28.81 3.89 -5.22
N TYR A 181 -28.82 4.89 -4.36
CA TYR A 181 -30.04 5.46 -3.83
C TYR A 181 -30.08 6.93 -4.17
N ARG A 182 -31.26 7.42 -4.59
CA ARG A 182 -31.50 8.84 -4.83
C ARG A 182 -31.94 9.49 -3.52
N ALA A 183 -31.31 10.58 -3.15
CA ALA A 183 -31.69 11.42 -2.03
C ALA A 183 -32.00 12.83 -2.52
N ASP A 184 -33.10 13.42 -2.04
CA ASP A 184 -33.56 14.73 -2.48
C ASP A 184 -32.78 15.89 -1.86
N ASN A 185 -32.30 15.67 -0.62
CA ASN A 185 -31.51 16.62 0.14
C ASN A 185 -30.59 15.90 1.14
N LEU A 186 -29.83 16.68 1.91
CA LEU A 186 -28.87 16.14 2.88
C LEU A 186 -29.55 15.41 4.05
N GLU A 187 -30.69 15.90 4.51
CA GLU A 187 -31.47 15.29 5.58
C GLU A 187 -32.01 13.92 5.16
N HIS A 188 -32.65 13.85 4.01
CA HIS A 188 -33.10 12.57 3.42
C HIS A 188 -31.94 11.58 3.23
N LYS A 189 -30.77 12.06 2.79
CA LYS A 189 -29.58 11.23 2.65
C LYS A 189 -29.11 10.66 3.99
N LEU A 190 -29.17 11.45 5.06
CA LEU A 190 -28.80 11.01 6.41
C LEU A 190 -29.79 9.98 6.97
N GLU A 191 -31.09 10.21 6.78
CA GLU A 191 -32.11 9.25 7.21
C GLU A 191 -31.99 7.92 6.46
N LEU A 192 -31.73 7.97 5.17
CA LEU A 192 -31.48 6.79 4.36
C LEU A 192 -30.24 6.02 4.84
N LEU A 193 -29.14 6.72 5.15
CA LEU A 193 -27.95 6.12 5.72
C LEU A 193 -28.24 5.45 7.07
N LYS A 194 -28.96 6.13 7.98
CA LYS A 194 -29.34 5.56 9.27
C LYS A 194 -30.21 4.31 9.12
N HIS A 195 -31.13 4.34 8.14
CA HIS A 195 -31.98 3.18 7.83
C HIS A 195 -31.14 1.98 7.37
N LEU A 196 -30.18 2.20 6.45
CA LEU A 196 -29.29 1.16 5.94
C LEU A 196 -28.37 0.59 7.05
N LEU A 197 -27.84 1.44 7.92
CA LEU A 197 -26.98 1.00 9.02
C LEU A 197 -27.69 0.24 10.13
N LYS A 198 -29.02 0.32 10.19
CA LYS A 198 -29.86 -0.42 11.18
C LYS A 198 -30.40 -1.73 10.64
N GLN A 199 -30.11 -2.08 9.40
CA GLN A 199 -30.53 -3.38 8.84
C GLN A 199 -29.76 -4.53 9.50
N GLU A 200 -30.38 -5.67 9.70
CA GLU A 200 -29.79 -6.81 10.38
C GLU A 200 -28.56 -7.41 9.67
N ASP A 201 -28.48 -7.21 8.36
CA ASP A 201 -27.36 -7.65 7.51
C ASP A 201 -26.21 -6.66 7.42
N ALA A 202 -26.36 -5.45 8.00
CA ALA A 202 -25.30 -4.42 8.04
C ALA A 202 -24.30 -4.68 9.17
N LEU A 203 -23.59 -5.81 9.13
CA LEU A 203 -22.68 -6.25 10.20
C LEU A 203 -21.43 -5.38 10.32
N ARG A 204 -20.76 -5.09 9.20
CA ARG A 204 -19.54 -4.26 9.14
C ARG A 204 -19.69 -3.27 7.98
N THR A 205 -19.75 -2.00 8.31
CA THR A 205 -20.02 -0.95 7.32
C THR A 205 -18.92 0.10 7.34
N ILE A 206 -18.42 0.47 6.17
CA ILE A 206 -17.51 1.61 5.97
C ILE A 206 -18.25 2.68 5.19
N VAL A 207 -18.28 3.90 5.73
CA VAL A 207 -18.89 5.07 5.07
C VAL A 207 -17.79 6.01 4.62
N PHE A 208 -17.62 6.19 3.32
CA PHE A 208 -16.66 7.14 2.76
C PHE A 208 -17.28 8.53 2.65
N VAL A 209 -16.52 9.53 3.10
CA VAL A 209 -16.93 10.93 3.10
C VAL A 209 -15.86 11.77 2.39
N ARG A 210 -16.30 12.68 1.50
CA ARG A 210 -15.37 13.45 0.64
C ARG A 210 -14.56 14.49 1.41
N LYS A 211 -15.14 15.13 2.44
CA LYS A 211 -14.52 16.23 3.19
C LYS A 211 -14.25 15.81 4.63
N ARG A 212 -13.10 16.18 5.15
CA ARG A 212 -12.66 15.89 6.52
C ARG A 212 -13.63 16.42 7.59
N GLU A 213 -14.07 17.65 7.44
CA GLU A 213 -15.02 18.27 8.40
C GLU A 213 -16.31 17.44 8.53
N ARG A 214 -16.77 16.88 7.39
CA ARG A 214 -17.96 16.03 7.35
C ARG A 214 -17.80 14.70 8.05
N VAL A 215 -16.58 14.20 8.21
CA VAL A 215 -16.32 12.93 8.92
C VAL A 215 -16.71 13.06 10.39
N HIS A 216 -16.29 14.15 11.04
CA HIS A 216 -16.60 14.42 12.45
C HIS A 216 -18.10 14.66 12.64
N GLU A 217 -18.70 15.54 11.85
CA GLU A 217 -20.14 15.83 11.90
C GLU A 217 -20.97 14.55 11.74
N LEU A 218 -20.66 13.74 10.74
CA LEU A 218 -21.39 12.50 10.49
C LEU A 218 -21.21 11.50 11.63
N ALA A 219 -20.00 11.34 12.15
CA ALA A 219 -19.73 10.44 13.29
C ALA A 219 -20.52 10.84 14.53
N GLU A 220 -20.65 12.14 14.80
CA GLU A 220 -21.46 12.65 15.91
C GLU A 220 -22.96 12.43 15.68
N MET A 221 -23.47 12.74 14.49
CA MET A 221 -24.87 12.51 14.12
C MET A 221 -25.26 11.04 14.24
N LEU A 222 -24.39 10.12 13.84
CA LEU A 222 -24.66 8.68 13.95
C LEU A 222 -24.63 8.21 15.41
N ARG A 223 -23.71 8.72 16.25
CA ARG A 223 -23.68 8.43 17.68
C ARG A 223 -24.96 8.91 18.39
N ASN A 224 -25.41 10.13 18.07
CA ASN A 224 -26.65 10.69 18.60
C ASN A 224 -27.88 9.89 18.17
N ALA A 225 -27.81 9.19 17.05
CA ALA A 225 -28.84 8.26 16.58
C ALA A 225 -28.70 6.83 17.15
N GLY A 226 -27.80 6.61 18.11
CA GLY A 226 -27.55 5.32 18.77
C GLY A 226 -26.76 4.33 17.89
N ILE A 227 -26.06 4.80 16.85
CA ILE A 227 -25.23 3.96 15.99
C ILE A 227 -23.76 4.11 16.42
N ASN A 228 -23.21 3.04 17.00
CA ASN A 228 -21.80 3.01 17.39
C ASN A 228 -20.91 3.14 16.16
N ASN A 229 -19.94 4.01 16.22
CA ASN A 229 -19.02 4.22 15.10
C ASN A 229 -17.65 4.73 15.58
N CYS A 230 -16.65 4.55 14.74
CA CYS A 230 -15.37 5.24 14.80
C CYS A 230 -15.11 5.92 13.44
N TYR A 231 -14.17 6.84 13.39
CA TYR A 231 -13.80 7.51 12.15
C TYR A 231 -12.28 7.47 11.92
N LEU A 232 -11.90 7.59 10.65
CA LEU A 232 -10.50 7.69 10.23
C LEU A 232 -10.33 8.93 9.36
N GLU A 233 -9.25 9.66 9.59
CA GLU A 233 -8.86 10.81 8.78
C GLU A 233 -7.34 10.93 8.62
N GLY A 234 -6.88 11.77 7.67
CA GLY A 234 -5.47 11.85 7.28
C GLY A 234 -4.50 12.30 8.38
N GLU A 235 -4.91 13.19 9.29
CA GLU A 235 -4.06 13.74 10.36
C GLU A 235 -4.18 12.99 11.70
N MET A 236 -4.95 11.91 11.72
CA MET A 236 -5.10 11.10 12.93
C MET A 236 -3.80 10.37 13.28
N ALA A 237 -3.45 10.36 14.58
CA ALA A 237 -2.30 9.60 15.08
C ALA A 237 -2.42 8.11 14.73
N GLN A 238 -1.30 7.49 14.35
CA GLN A 238 -1.28 6.11 13.84
C GLN A 238 -1.89 5.10 14.83
N ILE A 239 -1.65 5.28 16.12
CA ILE A 239 -2.22 4.39 17.17
C ILE A 239 -3.75 4.38 17.10
N LYS A 240 -4.38 5.56 16.98
CA LYS A 240 -5.84 5.68 16.86
C LYS A 240 -6.38 5.10 15.54
N ARG A 241 -5.61 5.25 14.45
CA ARG A 241 -5.97 4.64 13.15
C ARG A 241 -5.98 3.13 13.23
N THR A 242 -4.92 2.54 13.79
CA THR A 242 -4.79 1.09 13.98
C THR A 242 -5.92 0.56 14.88
N GLU A 243 -6.23 1.26 15.97
CA GLU A 243 -7.34 0.89 16.85
C GLU A 243 -8.70 0.94 16.14
N GLY A 244 -8.96 1.99 15.33
CA GLY A 244 -10.19 2.10 14.55
C GLY A 244 -10.35 0.98 13.52
N ILE A 245 -9.27 0.61 12.81
CA ILE A 245 -9.27 -0.51 11.87
C ILE A 245 -9.51 -1.84 12.63
N LYS A 246 -8.83 -2.03 13.75
CA LYS A 246 -9.00 -3.22 14.58
C LYS A 246 -10.45 -3.40 15.05
N ARG A 247 -11.09 -2.34 15.53
CA ARG A 247 -12.52 -2.37 15.92
C ARG A 247 -13.42 -2.81 14.77
N LEU A 248 -13.15 -2.36 13.54
CA LEU A 248 -13.92 -2.82 12.37
C LEU A 248 -13.68 -4.30 12.05
N THR A 249 -12.46 -4.77 12.28
CA THR A 249 -12.06 -6.17 11.99
C THR A 249 -12.59 -7.14 13.03
N ASP A 250 -12.60 -6.75 14.29
CA ASP A 250 -13.02 -7.62 15.41
C ASP A 250 -14.56 -7.66 15.59
N GLY A 251 -15.31 -6.70 15.05
CA GLY A 251 -16.78 -6.59 15.10
C GLY A 251 -17.22 -5.46 16.00
#